data_cba6d4e6beaf62c72d54c24a0109ef42
#
_entry.id   cba6d4e6beaf62c72d54c24a0109ef42
#
_cell.length_a   1.000
_cell.length_b   1.000
_cell.length_c   1.000
_cell.angle_alpha   90.00
_cell.angle_beta   90.00
_cell.angle_gamma   90.00
#
_symmetry.space_group_name_H-M   'P 1'
#
loop_
_entity.id
_entity.type
_entity.pdbx_description
1 polymer ?
#
loop_
_entity_poly.entity_id
_entity_poly.type
_entity_poly.pdbx_seq_one_letter_code
_entity_poly.pdbx_strand_id
1 'polypeptide(L)'
;MSSCNGNCASCSSSDCGDRKKESLLAALNSKASVKKVIAVVSGKGGVGKSTVTSLLAVAMARKGKRVGVLDADITGPSVPTAFGVTECQGANEDGLYPALTRTGMQVMSINLLLDNPADPVVWRGPVIAGAVKQFWTDVIWEDVDYLFVDMPPGTGDVPLTLF
;
A
#
# COMPACT_ATOMS: atom_id res chain seq x y z
N MET A 1 14.09 -27.94 -25.41
CA MET A 1 13.18 -27.10 -24.61
C MET A 1 12.00 -26.79 -25.49
N SER A 2 10.89 -27.53 -25.33
CA SER A 2 9.67 -27.34 -26.13
C SER A 2 8.93 -26.12 -25.59
N SER A 3 8.77 -25.09 -26.41
CA SER A 3 7.98 -23.91 -26.06
C SER A 3 6.49 -24.26 -25.98
N CYS A 4 5.91 -24.19 -24.79
CA CYS A 4 4.48 -24.33 -24.59
C CYS A 4 3.78 -23.06 -25.11
N ASN A 5 2.93 -23.17 -26.14
CA ASN A 5 2.17 -22.06 -26.73
C ASN A 5 0.80 -21.79 -26.06
N GLY A 6 0.61 -22.30 -24.83
CA GLY A 6 -0.54 -21.89 -23.99
C GLY A 6 -1.91 -22.51 -24.32
N ASN A 7 -2.01 -23.37 -25.35
CA ASN A 7 -3.28 -23.99 -25.70
C ASN A 7 -3.38 -25.41 -25.10
N CYS A 8 -4.03 -25.51 -23.92
CA CYS A 8 -4.15 -26.76 -23.16
C CYS A 8 -5.12 -27.78 -23.78
N ALA A 9 -5.95 -27.42 -24.75
CA ALA A 9 -6.94 -28.30 -25.36
C ALA A 9 -6.32 -29.32 -26.35
N SER A 10 -5.08 -29.13 -26.77
CA SER A 10 -4.36 -29.98 -27.73
C SER A 10 -2.99 -30.46 -27.25
N CYS A 11 -2.69 -30.35 -25.95
CA CYS A 11 -1.41 -30.72 -25.39
C CYS A 11 -1.41 -32.16 -24.89
N SER A 12 -0.51 -33.00 -25.45
CA SER A 12 -0.32 -34.41 -25.09
C SER A 12 0.78 -34.66 -24.04
N SER A 13 1.31 -33.63 -23.38
CA SER A 13 2.34 -33.79 -22.37
C SER A 13 1.70 -34.04 -20.99
N SER A 14 2.03 -35.21 -20.40
CA SER A 14 1.60 -35.63 -19.06
C SER A 14 2.30 -34.89 -17.90
N ASP A 15 3.19 -33.96 -18.20
CA ASP A 15 4.04 -33.27 -17.24
C ASP A 15 3.66 -31.80 -17.01
N CYS A 16 2.37 -31.45 -17.17
CA CYS A 16 1.83 -30.14 -16.86
C CYS A 16 1.33 -30.01 -15.39
N GLY A 17 1.51 -31.03 -14.59
CA GLY A 17 1.16 -31.04 -13.18
C GLY A 17 2.26 -30.41 -12.33
N ASP A 18 2.05 -29.21 -11.85
CA ASP A 18 2.80 -28.43 -10.87
C ASP A 18 3.44 -27.15 -11.39
N ARG A 19 2.68 -26.36 -12.14
CA ARG A 19 2.92 -24.91 -12.00
C ARG A 19 2.40 -24.51 -10.64
N LYS A 20 3.26 -24.54 -9.63
CA LYS A 20 3.05 -23.78 -8.41
C LYS A 20 2.71 -22.38 -8.88
N LYS A 21 1.45 -21.96 -8.71
CA LYS A 21 1.09 -20.54 -8.87
C LYS A 21 1.96 -19.83 -7.84
N GLU A 22 3.07 -19.26 -8.28
CA GLU A 22 3.83 -18.37 -7.41
C GLU A 22 2.83 -17.32 -6.92
N SER A 23 2.60 -17.31 -5.62
CA SER A 23 1.75 -16.31 -5.01
C SER A 23 2.40 -14.96 -5.29
N LEU A 24 1.70 -14.08 -6.02
CA LEU A 24 2.13 -12.71 -6.24
C LEU A 24 2.00 -11.86 -4.97
N LEU A 25 1.45 -12.45 -3.90
CA LEU A 25 1.30 -11.80 -2.61
C LEU A 25 2.69 -11.56 -2.00
N ALA A 26 3.03 -10.29 -1.78
CA ALA A 26 4.21 -9.92 -1.03
C ALA A 26 4.01 -10.28 0.46
N ALA A 27 5.06 -10.84 1.08
CA ALA A 27 5.03 -11.08 2.51
C ALA A 27 5.04 -9.74 3.27
N LEU A 28 4.24 -9.64 4.32
CA LEU A 28 4.30 -8.52 5.26
C LEU A 28 5.67 -8.53 5.96
N ASN A 29 6.18 -7.35 6.35
CA ASN A 29 7.37 -7.26 7.19
C ASN A 29 7.24 -8.20 8.41
N SER A 30 8.30 -8.93 8.74
CA SER A 30 8.29 -9.94 9.81
C SER A 30 8.00 -9.36 11.21
N LYS A 31 8.24 -8.06 11.39
CA LYS A 31 7.98 -7.32 12.63
C LYS A 31 6.62 -6.60 12.62
N ALA A 32 5.95 -6.56 11.46
CA ALA A 32 4.66 -5.91 11.33
C ALA A 32 3.50 -6.85 11.66
N SER A 33 2.41 -6.28 12.16
CA SER A 33 1.17 -6.99 12.48
C SER A 33 -0.04 -6.18 12.01
N VAL A 34 -0.72 -6.66 10.97
CA VAL A 34 -1.91 -6.04 10.40
C VAL A 34 -3.03 -7.07 10.32
N LYS A 35 -4.17 -6.81 10.98
CA LYS A 35 -5.30 -7.77 11.02
C LYS A 35 -6.20 -7.64 9.80
N LYS A 36 -6.48 -6.42 9.35
CA LYS A 36 -7.37 -6.16 8.21
C LYS A 36 -6.83 -5.01 7.37
N VAL A 37 -6.87 -5.18 6.05
CA VAL A 37 -6.55 -4.14 5.07
C VAL A 37 -7.83 -3.74 4.36
N ILE A 38 -8.07 -2.43 4.24
CA ILE A 38 -9.23 -1.86 3.57
C ILE A 38 -8.74 -0.83 2.57
N ALA A 39 -8.83 -1.15 1.27
CA ALA A 39 -8.49 -0.20 0.22
C ALA A 39 -9.69 0.66 -0.15
N VAL A 40 -9.47 1.97 -0.24
CA VAL A 40 -10.45 2.95 -0.72
C VAL A 40 -10.07 3.31 -2.15
N VAL A 41 -10.93 2.94 -3.09
CA VAL A 41 -10.71 3.11 -4.52
C VAL A 41 -11.75 4.03 -5.15
N SER A 42 -11.38 4.73 -6.22
CA SER A 42 -12.30 5.55 -7.00
C SER A 42 -11.90 5.54 -8.47
N GLY A 43 -12.88 5.52 -9.37
CA GLY A 43 -12.64 5.59 -10.81
C GLY A 43 -12.25 6.98 -11.32
N LYS A 44 -12.40 8.03 -10.50
CA LYS A 44 -12.10 9.43 -10.86
C LYS A 44 -11.33 10.12 -9.74
N GLY A 45 -10.45 11.07 -10.11
CA GLY A 45 -9.83 12.00 -9.17
C GLY A 45 -10.81 13.03 -8.62
N GLY A 46 -10.51 13.60 -7.46
CA GLY A 46 -11.27 14.72 -6.88
C GLY A 46 -12.65 14.38 -6.30
N VAL A 47 -12.98 13.10 -6.13
CA VAL A 47 -14.30 12.67 -5.59
C VAL A 47 -14.33 12.55 -4.06
N GLY A 48 -13.25 12.91 -3.38
CA GLY A 48 -13.17 12.86 -1.92
C GLY A 48 -12.66 11.52 -1.35
N LYS A 49 -12.01 10.68 -2.16
CA LYS A 49 -11.45 9.38 -1.74
C LYS A 49 -10.61 9.49 -0.46
N SER A 50 -9.58 10.34 -0.47
CA SER A 50 -8.67 10.55 0.67
C SER A 50 -9.38 11.11 1.90
N THR A 51 -10.42 11.93 1.69
CA THR A 51 -11.29 12.41 2.78
C THR A 51 -12.05 11.24 3.41
N VAL A 52 -12.63 10.36 2.59
CA VAL A 52 -13.34 9.17 3.09
C VAL A 52 -12.37 8.24 3.83
N THR A 53 -11.19 8.00 3.28
CA THR A 53 -10.13 7.20 3.93
C THR A 53 -9.78 7.76 5.31
N SER A 54 -9.53 9.07 5.39
CA SER A 54 -9.19 9.76 6.64
C SER A 54 -10.33 9.71 7.66
N LEU A 55 -11.58 9.92 7.22
CA LEU A 55 -12.76 9.86 8.10
C LEU A 55 -12.98 8.45 8.66
N LEU A 56 -12.82 7.40 7.84
CA LEU A 56 -12.92 6.02 8.28
C LEU A 56 -11.84 5.68 9.30
N ALA A 57 -10.58 6.10 9.04
CA ALA A 57 -9.47 5.92 9.96
C ALA A 57 -9.76 6.57 11.33
N VAL A 58 -10.19 7.84 11.34
CA VAL A 58 -10.54 8.56 12.57
C VAL A 58 -11.72 7.90 13.28
N ALA A 59 -12.76 7.47 12.56
CA ALA A 59 -13.92 6.81 13.14
C ALA A 59 -13.54 5.50 13.84
N MET A 60 -12.62 4.72 13.26
CA MET A 60 -12.15 3.48 13.86
C MET A 60 -11.22 3.74 15.05
N ALA A 61 -10.33 4.75 14.96
CA ALA A 61 -9.50 5.17 16.08
C ALA A 61 -10.34 5.64 17.29
N ARG A 62 -11.42 6.40 17.05
CA ARG A 62 -12.38 6.80 18.09
C ARG A 62 -13.11 5.61 18.75
N LYS A 63 -13.21 4.48 18.05
CA LYS A 63 -13.74 3.23 18.61
C LYS A 63 -12.67 2.40 19.36
N GLY A 64 -11.50 2.98 19.62
CA GLY A 64 -10.40 2.33 20.34
C GLY A 64 -9.65 1.30 19.52
N LYS A 65 -9.73 1.35 18.17
CA LYS A 65 -8.95 0.47 17.29
C LYS A 65 -7.60 1.09 16.97
N ARG A 66 -6.57 0.25 16.84
CA ARG A 66 -5.26 0.67 16.33
C ARG A 66 -5.33 0.73 14.83
N VAL A 67 -5.04 1.91 14.28
CA VAL A 67 -5.28 2.22 12.88
C VAL A 67 -4.00 2.65 12.20
N GLY A 68 -3.75 2.07 11.02
CA GLY A 68 -2.77 2.52 10.05
C GLY A 68 -3.45 3.15 8.84
N VAL A 69 -2.79 4.12 8.21
CA VAL A 69 -3.20 4.71 6.93
C VAL A 69 -2.00 4.72 6.01
N LEU A 70 -2.13 4.06 4.87
CA LEU A 70 -1.16 4.07 3.79
C LEU A 70 -1.70 4.95 2.65
N ASP A 71 -1.01 6.05 2.38
CA ASP A 71 -1.28 6.90 1.22
C ASP A 71 -0.50 6.36 0.01
N ALA A 72 -1.21 5.71 -0.90
CA ALA A 72 -0.67 5.21 -2.17
C ALA A 72 -0.94 6.17 -3.34
N ASP A 73 -1.61 7.31 -3.11
CA ASP A 73 -1.82 8.35 -4.10
C ASP A 73 -0.63 9.33 -4.13
N ILE A 74 0.36 9.00 -4.93
CA ILE A 74 1.62 9.74 -5.04
C ILE A 74 1.42 11.10 -5.71
N THR A 75 0.33 11.29 -6.42
CA THR A 75 0.09 12.50 -7.22
C THR A 75 -0.35 13.71 -6.40
N GLY A 76 -0.69 13.51 -5.12
CA GLY A 76 -1.04 14.60 -4.20
C GLY A 76 -1.03 14.13 -2.75
N PRO A 77 -0.09 14.62 -1.92
CA PRO A 77 0.04 14.21 -0.52
C PRO A 77 -1.10 14.74 0.34
N SER A 78 -2.26 14.12 0.25
CA SER A 78 -3.46 14.56 0.96
C SER A 78 -3.54 14.02 2.38
N VAL A 79 -3.11 12.78 2.59
CA VAL A 79 -3.24 12.09 3.89
C VAL A 79 -2.26 12.65 4.94
N PRO A 80 -0.95 12.80 4.68
CA PRO A 80 -0.04 13.41 5.64
C PRO A 80 -0.49 14.81 6.07
N THR A 81 -0.89 15.63 5.10
CA THR A 81 -1.39 17.00 5.37
C THR A 81 -2.66 16.97 6.22
N ALA A 82 -3.62 16.08 5.94
CA ALA A 82 -4.86 15.96 6.70
C ALA A 82 -4.62 15.58 8.16
N PHE A 83 -3.60 14.78 8.44
CA PHE A 83 -3.23 14.34 9.79
C PHE A 83 -2.15 15.21 10.47
N GLY A 84 -1.59 16.17 9.75
CA GLY A 84 -0.55 17.07 10.26
C GLY A 84 0.75 16.33 10.59
N VAL A 85 1.12 15.33 9.78
CA VAL A 85 2.38 14.60 9.89
C VAL A 85 3.32 15.02 8.76
N THR A 86 4.59 15.20 9.08
CA THR A 86 5.62 15.74 8.16
C THR A 86 6.79 14.79 7.95
N GLU A 87 7.00 13.83 8.85
CA GLU A 87 8.15 12.94 8.83
C GLU A 87 7.82 11.58 9.44
N CYS A 88 8.52 10.54 9.01
CA CYS A 88 8.48 9.22 9.60
C CYS A 88 9.26 9.20 10.93
N GLN A 89 8.99 8.20 11.79
CA GLN A 89 9.72 8.04 13.07
C GLN A 89 11.19 7.60 12.88
N GLY A 90 11.59 7.24 11.67
CA GLY A 90 12.92 6.78 11.31
C GLY A 90 12.93 5.37 10.73
N ALA A 91 14.14 4.85 10.55
CA ALA A 91 14.36 3.48 10.03
C ALA A 91 15.49 2.82 10.82
N ASN A 92 15.46 1.48 10.89
CA ASN A 92 16.54 0.67 11.41
C ASN A 92 16.80 -0.55 10.50
N GLU A 93 17.57 -1.52 10.94
CA GLU A 93 17.88 -2.73 10.18
C GLU A 93 16.63 -3.60 9.90
N ASP A 94 15.59 -3.51 10.72
CA ASP A 94 14.34 -4.27 10.58
C ASP A 94 13.36 -3.64 9.60
N GLY A 95 13.45 -2.31 9.38
CA GLY A 95 12.57 -1.61 8.45
C GLY A 95 12.32 -0.14 8.82
N LEU A 96 11.27 0.42 8.25
CA LEU A 96 10.87 1.81 8.34
C LEU A 96 9.67 1.97 9.28
N TYR A 97 9.77 2.88 10.24
CA TYR A 97 8.66 3.18 11.15
C TYR A 97 7.78 4.29 10.58
N PRO A 98 6.45 4.09 10.49
CA PRO A 98 5.53 5.09 9.99
C PRO A 98 5.49 6.33 10.89
N ALA A 99 5.02 7.45 10.34
CA ALA A 99 4.72 8.63 11.12
C ALA A 99 3.59 8.35 12.12
N LEU A 100 3.62 8.97 13.30
CA LEU A 100 2.53 8.91 14.27
C LEU A 100 1.76 10.22 14.32
N THR A 101 0.45 10.13 14.22
CA THR A 101 -0.42 11.26 14.52
C THR A 101 -0.48 11.54 16.03
N ARG A 102 -0.98 12.70 16.43
CA ARG A 102 -1.19 13.03 17.85
C ARG A 102 -2.14 12.07 18.59
N THR A 103 -2.95 11.31 17.84
CA THR A 103 -3.88 10.32 18.37
C THR A 103 -3.35 8.89 18.29
N GLY A 104 -2.09 8.69 17.91
CA GLY A 104 -1.43 7.39 17.86
C GLY A 104 -1.77 6.56 16.61
N MET A 105 -2.39 7.14 15.58
CA MET A 105 -2.56 6.44 14.30
C MET A 105 -1.24 6.45 13.53
N GLN A 106 -0.91 5.34 12.89
CA GLN A 106 0.28 5.19 12.06
C GLN A 106 -0.03 5.65 10.63
N VAL A 107 0.80 6.52 10.07
CA VAL A 107 0.62 7.07 8.72
C VAL A 107 1.88 6.87 7.91
N MET A 108 1.72 6.37 6.68
CA MET A 108 2.80 6.22 5.72
C MET A 108 2.39 6.78 4.37
N SER A 109 3.27 7.54 3.77
CA SER A 109 3.16 8.07 2.41
C SER A 109 4.54 8.22 1.83
N ILE A 110 4.69 8.10 0.52
CA ILE A 110 5.97 8.32 -0.15
C ILE A 110 6.50 9.74 0.08
N ASN A 111 5.60 10.70 0.22
CA ASN A 111 5.97 12.10 0.44
C ASN A 111 6.64 12.36 1.79
N LEU A 112 6.50 11.44 2.75
CA LEU A 112 7.21 11.48 4.02
C LEU A 112 8.66 11.00 3.92
N LEU A 113 9.05 10.43 2.77
CA LEU A 113 10.40 9.93 2.48
C LEU A 113 11.18 10.85 1.54
N LEU A 114 10.54 11.90 1.02
CA LEU A 114 11.19 12.87 0.14
C LEU A 114 11.80 13.98 0.97
N ASP A 115 13.06 14.32 0.70
CA ASP A 115 13.76 15.44 1.35
C ASP A 115 13.06 16.77 1.09
N ASN A 116 12.41 16.91 -0.05
CA ASN A 116 11.59 18.06 -0.41
C ASN A 116 10.26 17.61 -1.04
N PRO A 117 9.13 17.75 -0.32
CA PRO A 117 7.81 17.35 -0.82
C PRO A 117 7.36 18.12 -2.09
N ALA A 118 8.00 19.22 -2.43
CA ALA A 118 7.69 20.04 -3.60
C ALA A 118 8.46 19.60 -4.86
N ASP A 119 9.39 18.65 -4.75
CA ASP A 119 10.16 18.20 -5.91
C ASP A 119 9.23 17.39 -6.87
N PRO A 120 9.19 17.75 -8.16
CA PRO A 120 8.38 17.07 -9.13
C PRO A 120 8.99 15.69 -9.42
N VAL A 121 8.53 14.67 -8.73
CA VAL A 121 8.93 13.30 -9.01
C VAL A 121 8.02 12.72 -10.09
N VAL A 122 8.56 12.41 -11.25
CA VAL A 122 7.81 11.77 -12.34
C VAL A 122 7.69 10.29 -12.04
N TRP A 123 6.62 9.91 -11.39
CA TRP A 123 6.30 8.52 -11.10
C TRP A 123 5.56 7.86 -12.26
N ARG A 124 6.14 6.78 -12.79
CA ARG A 124 5.43 5.91 -13.74
C ARG A 124 4.76 4.76 -13.00
N GLY A 125 3.63 4.25 -13.52
CA GLY A 125 2.82 3.21 -12.88
C GLY A 125 3.61 2.04 -12.25
N PRO A 126 4.59 1.42 -12.94
CA PRO A 126 5.38 0.33 -12.36
C PRO A 126 6.23 0.75 -11.14
N VAL A 127 6.68 2.00 -11.09
CA VAL A 127 7.46 2.54 -9.95
C VAL A 127 6.55 2.76 -8.75
N ILE A 128 5.32 3.24 -9.00
CA ILE A 128 4.30 3.41 -7.95
C ILE A 128 3.93 2.05 -7.34
N ALA A 129 3.66 1.05 -8.17
CA ALA A 129 3.37 -0.31 -7.71
C ALA A 129 4.53 -0.89 -6.87
N GLY A 130 5.78 -0.65 -7.30
CA GLY A 130 6.98 -1.02 -6.56
C GLY A 130 7.05 -0.35 -5.19
N ALA A 131 6.80 0.96 -5.10
CA ALA A 131 6.80 1.71 -3.85
C ALA A 131 5.72 1.22 -2.88
N VAL A 132 4.50 0.97 -3.37
CA VAL A 132 3.40 0.44 -2.55
C VAL A 132 3.75 -0.96 -2.01
N LYS A 133 4.40 -1.80 -2.83
CA LYS A 133 4.90 -3.09 -2.39
C LYS A 133 5.96 -2.94 -1.29
N GLN A 134 6.89 -2.01 -1.44
CA GLN A 134 7.90 -1.71 -0.42
C GLN A 134 7.25 -1.22 0.89
N PHE A 135 6.20 -0.40 0.84
CA PHE A 135 5.46 -0.01 2.06
C PHE A 135 4.78 -1.19 2.76
N TRP A 136 4.53 -2.27 2.04
CA TRP A 136 4.04 -3.50 2.63
C TRP A 136 5.16 -4.34 3.24
N THR A 137 6.30 -4.46 2.54
CA THR A 137 7.42 -5.32 2.94
C THR A 137 8.37 -4.67 3.94
N ASP A 138 8.56 -3.35 3.88
CA ASP A 138 9.63 -2.66 4.59
C ASP A 138 9.12 -1.80 5.75
N VAL A 139 7.82 -1.45 5.76
CA VAL A 139 7.24 -0.68 6.87
C VAL A 139 6.84 -1.59 8.03
N ILE A 140 7.23 -1.21 9.22
CA ILE A 140 6.87 -1.90 10.46
C ILE A 140 5.55 -1.33 10.98
N TRP A 141 4.44 -1.96 10.59
CA TRP A 141 3.12 -1.65 11.10
C TRP A 141 2.91 -2.32 12.45
N GLU A 142 2.97 -1.55 13.54
CA GLU A 142 2.88 -2.10 14.88
C GLU A 142 1.45 -2.33 15.30
N ASP A 143 1.07 -3.62 15.43
CA ASP A 143 -0.22 -4.06 15.99
C ASP A 143 -1.47 -3.36 15.40
N VAL A 144 -1.53 -3.18 14.10
CA VAL A 144 -2.63 -2.49 13.42
C VAL A 144 -3.86 -3.39 13.32
N ASP A 145 -5.02 -2.96 13.84
CA ASP A 145 -6.30 -3.65 13.68
C ASP A 145 -6.87 -3.42 12.27
N TYR A 146 -6.74 -2.18 11.75
CA TYR A 146 -7.22 -1.78 10.43
C TYR A 146 -6.18 -0.90 9.73
N LEU A 147 -5.69 -1.36 8.58
CA LEU A 147 -4.88 -0.56 7.68
C LEU A 147 -5.77 -0.06 6.52
N PHE A 148 -6.00 1.24 6.49
CA PHE A 148 -6.70 1.88 5.37
C PHE A 148 -5.69 2.28 4.32
N VAL A 149 -5.95 1.91 3.06
CA VAL A 149 -5.09 2.25 1.93
C VAL A 149 -5.84 3.22 1.03
N ASP A 150 -5.31 4.43 0.91
CA ASP A 150 -5.79 5.45 -0.02
C ASP A 150 -5.16 5.21 -1.39
N MET A 151 -5.95 4.65 -2.31
CA MET A 151 -5.46 4.22 -3.62
C MET A 151 -5.41 5.41 -4.60
N PRO A 152 -4.51 5.41 -5.60
CA PRO A 152 -4.58 6.38 -6.67
C PRO A 152 -5.90 6.26 -7.45
N PRO A 153 -6.36 7.35 -8.10
CA PRO A 153 -7.57 7.30 -8.92
C PRO A 153 -7.36 6.42 -10.17
N GLY A 154 -8.42 5.76 -10.62
CA GLY A 154 -8.42 4.93 -11.83
C GLY A 154 -8.29 3.43 -11.56
N THR A 155 -8.13 2.67 -12.64
CA THR A 155 -8.03 1.20 -12.65
C THR A 155 -6.61 0.71 -12.98
N GLY A 156 -5.61 1.46 -12.58
CA GLY A 156 -4.20 1.19 -12.88
C GLY A 156 -3.63 -0.04 -12.16
N ASP A 157 -2.34 -0.28 -12.33
CA ASP A 157 -1.63 -1.47 -11.82
C ASP A 157 -1.53 -1.54 -10.29
N VAL A 158 -1.72 -0.42 -9.59
CA VAL A 158 -1.59 -0.35 -8.12
C VAL A 158 -2.65 -1.18 -7.40
N PRO A 159 -3.95 -1.16 -7.77
CA PRO A 159 -4.94 -2.06 -7.19
C PRO A 159 -4.59 -3.54 -7.35
N LEU A 160 -4.03 -3.93 -8.50
CA LEU A 160 -3.64 -5.31 -8.78
C LEU A 160 -2.41 -5.78 -7.98
N THR A 161 -1.63 -4.84 -7.45
CA THR A 161 -0.44 -5.16 -6.63
C THR A 161 -0.78 -5.42 -5.17
N LEU A 162 -1.92 -4.89 -4.69
CA LEU A 162 -2.36 -5.03 -3.29
C LEU A 162 -3.35 -6.18 -3.08
N PHE A 163 -3.93 -6.74 -4.13
CA PHE A 163 -4.90 -7.83 -4.13
C PHE A 163 -4.45 -8.98 -5.04
#